data_3916c198c2f7e823361a49e607c14026
#
_entry.id   3916c198c2f7e823361a49e607c14026
#
_cell.length_a   1.000
_cell.length_b   1.000
_cell.length_c   1.000
_cell.angle_alpha   90.00
_cell.angle_beta   90.00
_cell.angle_gamma   90.00
#
_symmetry.space_group_name_H-M   'P 1'
#
loop_
_entity.id
_entity.type
_entity.pdbx_description
1 polymer ?
#
loop_
_entity_poly.entity_id
_entity_poly.type
_entity_poly.pdbx_seq_one_letter_code
_entity_poly.pdbx_strand_id
1 'polypeptide(L)'
;MSDSFRPNPLRLAFGLMRLPKNPDGSIDIPQVSEMADRFIAAGGTYFDTAYVYDGGDSEKAFKAAVADRHPREAYTLATKLNAVLGAKDEQSAKQEFTVSLERTGAGYFDYYLLHAMQLSTYQKYDEYGLWDFVKEQKEKGLVKHWGFSFHADPDLLQRLLDAHPDAEFVHPCTLSCALQLFLHHDALQL
;
A
#
# COMPACT_ATOMS: atom_id res chain seq x y z
N MET A 1 17.83 -14.01 -8.47
CA MET A 1 16.88 -13.54 -9.51
C MET A 1 16.62 -12.09 -9.19
N SER A 2 16.84 -11.16 -10.11
CA SER A 2 16.59 -9.73 -9.85
C SER A 2 15.09 -9.55 -9.61
N ASP A 3 14.75 -9.13 -8.42
CA ASP A 3 13.37 -8.79 -8.03
C ASP A 3 13.01 -7.44 -8.68
N SER A 4 12.76 -7.48 -10.00
CA SER A 4 12.41 -6.30 -10.77
C SER A 4 10.94 -5.95 -10.53
N PHE A 5 10.64 -4.67 -10.35
CA PHE A 5 9.28 -4.17 -10.30
C PHE A 5 8.47 -4.70 -11.48
N ARG A 6 7.27 -5.24 -11.21
CA ARG A 6 6.41 -5.73 -12.27
C ARG A 6 5.99 -4.59 -13.19
N PRO A 7 6.06 -4.75 -14.51
CA PRO A 7 5.60 -3.72 -15.42
C PRO A 7 4.09 -3.48 -15.25
N ASN A 8 3.71 -2.21 -15.16
CA ASN A 8 2.33 -1.76 -15.24
C ASN A 8 2.15 -1.00 -16.57
N PRO A 9 1.79 -1.68 -17.65
CA PRO A 9 1.77 -1.10 -18.99
C PRO A 9 0.80 0.08 -19.12
N LEU A 10 -0.26 0.12 -18.33
CA LEU A 10 -1.20 1.26 -18.34
C LEU A 10 -0.68 2.47 -17.57
N ARG A 11 0.35 2.34 -16.73
CA ARG A 11 0.82 3.37 -15.79
C ARG A 11 -0.31 3.98 -14.94
N LEU A 12 -1.36 3.18 -14.69
CA LEU A 12 -2.51 3.53 -13.87
C LEU A 12 -2.61 2.58 -12.69
N ALA A 13 -3.05 3.10 -11.55
CA ALA A 13 -3.38 2.30 -10.37
C ALA A 13 -4.90 2.26 -10.20
N PHE A 14 -5.41 1.11 -9.75
CA PHE A 14 -6.78 0.97 -9.29
C PHE A 14 -6.85 1.26 -7.79
N GLY A 15 -7.25 2.48 -7.44
CA GLY A 15 -7.38 2.89 -6.04
C GLY A 15 -8.68 2.41 -5.41
N LEU A 16 -8.59 1.73 -4.25
CA LEU A 16 -9.76 1.18 -3.55
C LEU A 16 -10.22 2.06 -2.36
N MET A 17 -9.76 3.30 -2.26
CA MET A 17 -10.15 4.20 -1.18
C MET A 17 -11.61 4.68 -1.29
N ARG A 18 -12.16 4.78 -2.51
CA ARG A 18 -13.49 5.33 -2.78
C ARG A 18 -14.25 4.40 -3.71
N LEU A 19 -14.63 3.25 -3.16
CA LEU A 19 -15.39 2.24 -3.90
C LEU A 19 -16.87 2.62 -4.03
N PRO A 20 -17.55 2.19 -5.10
CA PRO A 20 -19.00 2.34 -5.22
C PRO A 20 -19.72 1.64 -4.09
N LYS A 21 -20.83 2.23 -3.66
CA LYS A 21 -21.61 1.76 -2.50
C LYS A 21 -23.07 1.53 -2.84
N ASN A 22 -23.64 0.54 -2.19
CA ASN A 22 -25.06 0.27 -2.16
C ASN A 22 -25.82 1.37 -1.38
N PRO A 23 -27.16 1.45 -1.51
CA PRO A 23 -27.98 2.40 -0.74
C PRO A 23 -27.86 2.24 0.79
N ASP A 24 -27.49 1.07 1.29
CA ASP A 24 -27.27 0.80 2.72
C ASP A 24 -25.87 1.20 3.23
N GLY A 25 -25.01 1.73 2.34
CA GLY A 25 -23.66 2.15 2.64
C GLY A 25 -22.59 1.05 2.53
N SER A 26 -22.96 -0.20 2.30
CA SER A 26 -22.00 -1.28 2.02
C SER A 26 -21.33 -1.10 0.67
N ILE A 27 -20.14 -1.69 0.48
CA ILE A 27 -19.46 -1.65 -0.82
C ILE A 27 -20.23 -2.54 -1.82
N ASP A 28 -20.47 -2.00 -3.02
CA ASP A 28 -21.08 -2.75 -4.14
C ASP A 28 -20.04 -3.68 -4.78
N ILE A 29 -19.86 -4.87 -4.20
CA ILE A 29 -18.89 -5.86 -4.66
C ILE A 29 -19.11 -6.27 -6.12
N PRO A 30 -20.34 -6.50 -6.62
CA PRO A 30 -20.57 -6.76 -8.05
C PRO A 30 -20.00 -5.66 -8.96
N GLN A 31 -20.27 -4.39 -8.64
CA GLN A 31 -19.76 -3.27 -9.44
C GLN A 31 -18.23 -3.16 -9.34
N VAL A 32 -17.64 -3.31 -8.14
CA VAL A 32 -16.18 -3.33 -7.95
C VAL A 32 -15.54 -4.45 -8.76
N SER A 33 -16.16 -5.64 -8.77
CA SER A 33 -15.68 -6.79 -9.54
C SER A 33 -15.66 -6.50 -11.04
N GLU A 34 -16.73 -5.93 -11.58
CA GLU A 34 -16.78 -5.54 -13.00
C GLU A 34 -15.71 -4.50 -13.35
N MET A 35 -15.51 -3.50 -12.49
CA MET A 35 -14.46 -2.50 -12.67
C MET A 35 -13.07 -3.12 -12.65
N ALA A 36 -12.80 -4.03 -11.71
CA ALA A 36 -11.54 -4.74 -11.60
C ALA A 36 -11.26 -5.63 -12.84
N ASP A 37 -12.28 -6.36 -13.30
CA ASP A 37 -12.18 -7.19 -14.51
C ASP A 37 -11.83 -6.36 -15.75
N ARG A 38 -12.48 -5.22 -15.93
CA ARG A 38 -12.19 -4.28 -17.02
C ARG A 38 -10.79 -3.70 -16.93
N PHE A 39 -10.34 -3.36 -15.72
CA PHE A 39 -8.99 -2.85 -15.47
C PHE A 39 -7.92 -3.88 -15.83
N ILE A 40 -8.08 -5.12 -15.36
CA ILE A 40 -7.15 -6.23 -15.66
C ILE A 40 -7.18 -6.56 -17.16
N ALA A 41 -8.36 -6.63 -17.79
CA ALA A 41 -8.51 -6.90 -19.22
C ALA A 41 -7.83 -5.84 -20.09
N ALA A 42 -7.78 -4.58 -19.62
CA ALA A 42 -7.06 -3.49 -20.29
C ALA A 42 -5.53 -3.53 -20.05
N GLY A 43 -5.01 -4.52 -19.30
CA GLY A 43 -3.59 -4.65 -18.98
C GLY A 43 -3.16 -3.95 -17.69
N GLY A 44 -4.10 -3.44 -16.88
CA GLY A 44 -3.81 -2.88 -15.57
C GLY A 44 -3.49 -3.98 -14.56
N THR A 45 -2.49 -3.75 -13.71
CA THR A 45 -2.06 -4.75 -12.72
C THR A 45 -2.03 -4.21 -11.30
N TYR A 46 -1.91 -2.91 -11.10
CA TYR A 46 -1.62 -2.32 -9.79
C TYR A 46 -2.89 -1.91 -9.06
N PHE A 47 -3.15 -2.54 -7.91
CA PHE A 47 -4.24 -2.23 -6.99
C PHE A 47 -3.67 -1.60 -5.71
N ASP A 48 -4.31 -0.51 -5.24
CA ASP A 48 -3.90 0.25 -4.05
C ASP A 48 -5.02 0.30 -3.02
N THR A 49 -4.76 -0.22 -1.84
CA THR A 49 -5.64 -0.16 -0.67
C THR A 49 -4.88 0.28 0.59
N ALA A 50 -5.50 0.25 1.74
CA ALA A 50 -4.88 0.44 3.04
C ALA A 50 -5.74 -0.18 4.15
N TYR A 51 -5.11 -0.55 5.26
CA TYR A 51 -5.75 -1.10 6.46
C TYR A 51 -6.95 -0.28 6.94
N VAL A 52 -6.84 1.05 6.88
CA VAL A 52 -7.86 1.98 7.40
C VAL A 52 -8.96 2.35 6.40
N TYR A 53 -8.83 2.00 5.11
CA TYR A 53 -9.81 2.42 4.11
C TYR A 53 -11.15 1.73 4.33
N ASP A 54 -12.23 2.53 4.41
CA ASP A 54 -13.58 2.07 4.73
C ASP A 54 -13.64 1.17 5.99
N GLY A 55 -12.84 1.51 7.03
CA GLY A 55 -12.79 0.69 8.25
C GLY A 55 -12.22 -0.74 8.06
N GLY A 56 -11.51 -0.98 6.97
CA GLY A 56 -10.97 -2.28 6.58
C GLY A 56 -11.80 -3.02 5.54
N ASP A 57 -12.97 -2.49 5.16
CA ASP A 57 -13.81 -3.14 4.15
C ASP A 57 -13.24 -2.99 2.74
N SER A 58 -12.37 -2.01 2.50
CA SER A 58 -11.61 -1.88 1.25
C SER A 58 -10.72 -3.10 0.97
N GLU A 59 -10.00 -3.61 1.96
CA GLU A 59 -9.17 -4.81 1.83
C GLU A 59 -10.02 -6.07 1.60
N LYS A 60 -11.17 -6.19 2.28
CA LYS A 60 -12.12 -7.28 2.06
C LYS A 60 -12.78 -7.21 0.67
N ALA A 61 -13.07 -5.99 0.19
CA ALA A 61 -13.59 -5.79 -1.15
C ALA A 61 -12.57 -6.19 -2.22
N PHE A 62 -11.28 -5.87 -2.01
CA PHE A 62 -10.20 -6.36 -2.86
C PHE A 62 -10.19 -7.89 -2.90
N LYS A 63 -10.28 -8.55 -1.74
CA LYS A 63 -10.34 -10.02 -1.68
C LYS A 63 -11.48 -10.55 -2.54
N ALA A 64 -12.70 -10.10 -2.29
CA ALA A 64 -13.89 -10.60 -2.98
C ALA A 64 -13.90 -10.28 -4.49
N ALA A 65 -13.43 -9.09 -4.87
CA ALA A 65 -13.49 -8.62 -6.26
C ALA A 65 -12.28 -9.04 -7.11
N VAL A 66 -11.12 -9.29 -6.49
CA VAL A 66 -9.87 -9.55 -7.20
C VAL A 66 -9.21 -10.86 -6.76
N ALA A 67 -8.81 -10.98 -5.48
CA ALA A 67 -7.98 -12.09 -5.05
C ALA A 67 -8.66 -13.47 -5.16
N ASP A 68 -9.96 -13.54 -4.88
CA ASP A 68 -10.73 -14.80 -4.98
C ASP A 68 -11.14 -15.14 -6.44
N ARG A 69 -10.90 -14.24 -7.41
CA ARG A 69 -11.40 -14.35 -8.79
C ARG A 69 -10.31 -14.41 -9.85
N HIS A 70 -9.12 -13.90 -9.54
CA HIS A 70 -8.00 -13.81 -10.46
C HIS A 70 -6.77 -14.52 -9.90
N PRO A 71 -5.94 -15.16 -10.75
CA PRO A 71 -4.69 -15.76 -10.30
C PRO A 71 -3.76 -14.69 -9.71
N ARG A 72 -2.97 -15.06 -8.70
CA ARG A 72 -2.09 -14.13 -7.97
C ARG A 72 -1.13 -13.34 -8.88
N GLU A 73 -0.76 -13.92 -10.00
CA GLU A 73 0.13 -13.34 -11.00
C GLU A 73 -0.54 -12.29 -11.88
N ALA A 74 -1.86 -12.20 -11.88
CA ALA A 74 -2.60 -11.23 -12.69
C ALA A 74 -2.54 -9.81 -12.12
N TYR A 75 -2.18 -9.66 -10.83
CA TYR A 75 -2.20 -8.37 -10.17
C TYR A 75 -0.98 -8.14 -9.27
N THR A 76 -0.72 -6.88 -8.99
CA THR A 76 0.15 -6.40 -7.91
C THR A 76 -0.68 -5.66 -6.89
N LEU A 77 -0.41 -5.88 -5.61
CA LEU A 77 -1.16 -5.29 -4.51
C LEU A 77 -0.26 -4.42 -3.65
N ALA A 78 -0.71 -3.18 -3.44
CA ALA A 78 -0.21 -2.28 -2.41
C ALA A 78 -1.23 -2.15 -1.28
N THR A 79 -0.78 -2.31 -0.04
CA THR A 79 -1.55 -1.92 1.15
C THR A 79 -0.65 -1.20 2.16
N LYS A 80 -1.25 -0.65 3.22
CA LYS A 80 -0.56 0.30 4.09
C LYS A 80 -0.93 0.08 5.56
N LEU A 81 0.07 0.10 6.43
CA LEU A 81 -0.06 0.09 7.89
C LEU A 81 -0.18 1.52 8.42
N ASN A 82 -1.10 1.76 9.35
CA ASN A 82 -1.28 3.09 9.95
C ASN A 82 -1.04 3.07 11.47
N ALA A 83 0.06 3.67 11.91
CA ALA A 83 0.46 3.72 13.32
C ALA A 83 -0.44 4.59 14.22
N VAL A 84 -1.41 5.31 13.66
CA VAL A 84 -2.17 6.34 14.39
C VAL A 84 -3.67 6.05 14.43
N LEU A 85 -4.27 5.72 13.29
CA LEU A 85 -5.74 5.60 13.18
C LEU A 85 -6.28 4.24 13.62
N GLY A 86 -5.47 3.20 13.67
CA GLY A 86 -5.90 1.85 14.05
C GLY A 86 -5.15 1.28 15.25
N ALA A 87 -3.95 1.79 15.50
CA ALA A 87 -3.03 1.28 16.52
C ALA A 87 -3.12 2.06 17.83
N LYS A 88 -3.08 1.34 18.94
CA LYS A 88 -3.01 1.90 20.31
C LYS A 88 -1.62 1.77 20.90
N ASP A 89 -0.84 0.82 20.42
CA ASP A 89 0.48 0.44 20.87
C ASP A 89 1.24 -0.29 19.76
N GLU A 90 2.50 -0.60 20.00
CA GLU A 90 3.37 -1.34 19.07
C GLU A 90 2.75 -2.65 18.61
N GLN A 91 2.18 -3.43 19.55
CA GLN A 91 1.62 -4.75 19.24
C GLN A 91 0.45 -4.65 18.28
N SER A 92 -0.50 -3.75 18.55
CA SER A 92 -1.66 -3.53 17.70
C SER A 92 -1.28 -2.96 16.32
N ALA A 93 -0.24 -2.10 16.25
CA ALA A 93 0.28 -1.60 14.99
C ALA A 93 0.87 -2.74 14.12
N LYS A 94 1.70 -3.60 14.71
CA LYS A 94 2.27 -4.75 14.00
C LYS A 94 1.21 -5.78 13.62
N GLN A 95 0.15 -5.92 14.40
CA GLN A 95 -0.97 -6.82 14.10
C GLN A 95 -1.75 -6.40 12.85
N GLU A 96 -1.78 -5.11 12.50
CA GLU A 96 -2.41 -4.64 11.25
C GLU A 96 -1.90 -5.39 10.01
N PHE A 97 -0.62 -5.74 9.99
CA PHE A 97 -0.02 -6.51 8.90
C PHE A 97 -0.68 -7.88 8.71
N THR A 98 -0.83 -8.64 9.79
CA THR A 98 -1.46 -9.97 9.76
C THR A 98 -2.92 -9.86 9.37
N VAL A 99 -3.62 -8.87 9.93
CA VAL A 99 -5.04 -8.61 9.59
C VAL A 99 -5.19 -8.22 8.12
N SER A 100 -4.29 -7.42 7.57
CA SER A 100 -4.29 -7.07 6.14
C SER A 100 -4.05 -8.28 5.24
N LEU A 101 -3.16 -9.20 5.62
CA LEU A 101 -2.97 -10.47 4.89
C LEU A 101 -4.26 -11.31 4.87
N GLU A 102 -4.94 -11.41 6.01
CA GLU A 102 -6.22 -12.13 6.12
C GLU A 102 -7.33 -11.47 5.30
N ARG A 103 -7.48 -10.15 5.43
CA ARG A 103 -8.52 -9.38 4.73
C ARG A 103 -8.36 -9.39 3.23
N THR A 104 -7.12 -9.28 2.73
CA THR A 104 -6.84 -9.26 1.30
C THR A 104 -6.78 -10.64 0.68
N GLY A 105 -6.47 -11.68 1.46
CA GLY A 105 -6.25 -13.04 0.96
C GLY A 105 -5.08 -13.17 -0.01
N ALA A 106 -4.20 -12.17 -0.12
CA ALA A 106 -3.18 -12.10 -1.15
C ALA A 106 -1.96 -13.01 -0.90
N GLY A 107 -1.78 -13.49 0.32
CA GLY A 107 -0.65 -14.33 0.74
C GLY A 107 0.65 -13.55 0.94
N TYR A 108 0.91 -12.53 0.15
CA TYR A 108 2.02 -11.57 0.28
C TYR A 108 1.64 -10.24 -0.38
N PHE A 109 2.37 -9.17 -0.02
CA PHE A 109 2.21 -7.86 -0.66
C PHE A 109 3.34 -7.59 -1.64
N ASP A 110 3.01 -7.10 -2.84
CA ASP A 110 4.02 -6.62 -3.78
C ASP A 110 4.60 -5.30 -3.26
N TYR A 111 3.76 -4.43 -2.69
CA TYR A 111 4.15 -3.15 -2.11
C TYR A 111 3.50 -2.98 -0.73
N TYR A 112 4.31 -2.65 0.28
CA TYR A 112 3.80 -2.36 1.61
C TYR A 112 4.29 -1.00 2.10
N LEU A 113 3.37 -0.16 2.55
CA LEU A 113 3.68 1.22 2.90
C LEU A 113 3.44 1.49 4.39
N LEU A 114 4.35 2.24 5.00
CA LEU A 114 4.07 2.95 6.23
C LEU A 114 3.22 4.18 5.89
N HIS A 115 2.00 4.25 6.42
CA HIS A 115 0.92 5.12 5.91
C HIS A 115 1.00 6.54 6.44
N ALA A 116 0.83 7.53 5.56
CA ALA A 116 0.57 8.93 5.91
C ALA A 116 1.64 9.57 6.83
N MET A 117 2.90 9.52 6.41
CA MET A 117 3.98 10.24 7.10
C MET A 117 3.72 11.74 7.07
N GLN A 118 3.51 12.32 8.26
CA GLN A 118 3.26 13.73 8.50
C GLN A 118 4.05 14.20 9.72
N LEU A 119 4.23 15.51 9.89
CA LEU A 119 4.89 16.09 11.07
C LEU A 119 4.28 15.63 12.40
N SER A 120 2.97 15.40 12.43
CA SER A 120 2.24 14.96 13.62
C SER A 120 2.27 13.45 13.88
N THR A 121 2.70 12.63 12.91
CA THR A 121 2.53 11.16 12.98
C THR A 121 3.81 10.36 12.82
N TYR A 122 4.82 10.87 12.12
CA TYR A 122 6.01 10.10 11.74
C TYR A 122 6.74 9.47 12.93
N GLN A 123 6.79 10.18 14.08
CA GLN A 123 7.47 9.70 15.29
C GLN A 123 6.86 8.41 15.86
N LYS A 124 5.58 8.15 15.61
CA LYS A 124 4.93 6.90 16.04
C LYS A 124 5.50 5.67 15.35
N TYR A 125 5.98 5.82 14.13
CA TYR A 125 6.60 4.73 13.38
C TYR A 125 7.96 4.36 13.96
N ASP A 126 8.71 5.34 14.48
CA ASP A 126 9.95 5.10 15.25
C ASP A 126 9.63 4.47 16.60
N GLU A 127 8.68 5.05 17.35
CA GLU A 127 8.27 4.60 18.69
C GLU A 127 7.81 3.13 18.69
N TYR A 128 7.09 2.71 17.63
CA TYR A 128 6.57 1.34 17.51
C TYR A 128 7.52 0.40 16.72
N GLY A 129 8.72 0.84 16.37
CA GLY A 129 9.71 0.04 15.65
C GLY A 129 9.21 -0.49 14.28
N LEU A 130 8.40 0.29 13.57
CA LEU A 130 7.71 -0.19 12.37
C LEU A 130 8.61 -0.23 11.14
N TRP A 131 9.67 0.56 11.11
CA TRP A 131 10.67 0.52 10.05
C TRP A 131 11.41 -0.83 10.01
N ASP A 132 11.86 -1.31 11.16
CA ASP A 132 12.52 -2.62 11.24
C ASP A 132 11.51 -3.75 11.07
N PHE A 133 10.30 -3.58 11.59
CA PHE A 133 9.23 -4.56 11.39
C PHE A 133 8.94 -4.82 9.90
N VAL A 134 8.82 -3.77 9.06
CA VAL A 134 8.53 -3.98 7.64
C VAL A 134 9.69 -4.66 6.91
N LYS A 135 10.95 -4.37 7.29
CA LYS A 135 12.14 -5.05 6.77
C LYS A 135 12.12 -6.54 7.10
N GLU A 136 11.79 -6.90 8.35
CA GLU A 136 11.60 -8.30 8.74
C GLU A 136 10.53 -9.01 7.90
N GLN A 137 9.41 -8.35 7.59
CA GLN A 137 8.38 -8.95 6.73
C GLN A 137 8.89 -9.14 5.29
N LYS A 138 9.74 -8.25 4.80
CA LYS A 138 10.42 -8.42 3.52
C LYS A 138 11.39 -9.61 3.54
N GLU A 139 12.21 -9.75 4.57
CA GLU A 139 13.12 -10.90 4.75
C GLU A 139 12.35 -12.23 4.81
N LYS A 140 11.15 -12.26 5.39
CA LYS A 140 10.24 -13.41 5.41
C LYS A 140 9.57 -13.69 4.06
N GLY A 141 9.77 -12.83 3.05
CA GLY A 141 9.14 -12.94 1.74
C GLY A 141 7.66 -12.56 1.70
N LEU A 142 7.13 -11.97 2.76
CA LEU A 142 5.74 -11.51 2.86
C LEU A 142 5.54 -10.10 2.26
N VAL A 143 6.60 -9.36 2.05
CA VAL A 143 6.64 -8.05 1.37
C VAL A 143 7.75 -8.10 0.32
N LYS A 144 7.47 -7.69 -0.92
CA LYS A 144 8.49 -7.61 -1.96
C LYS A 144 9.21 -6.27 -1.95
N HIS A 145 8.43 -5.18 -1.89
CA HIS A 145 8.94 -3.82 -1.88
C HIS A 145 8.27 -3.04 -0.76
N TRP A 146 9.03 -2.27 0.00
CA TRP A 146 8.50 -1.43 1.05
C TRP A 146 8.90 0.03 0.90
N GLY A 147 8.03 0.90 1.38
CA GLY A 147 8.23 2.33 1.35
C GLY A 147 7.23 3.04 2.26
N PHE A 148 6.94 4.28 2.00
CA PHE A 148 5.99 5.04 2.80
C PHE A 148 5.17 6.01 1.96
N SER A 149 3.97 6.35 2.44
CA SER A 149 3.18 7.44 1.88
C SER A 149 3.42 8.74 2.66
N PHE A 150 3.52 9.85 1.93
CA PHE A 150 4.04 11.09 2.46
C PHE A 150 3.09 12.27 2.24
N HIS A 151 2.88 13.08 3.32
CA HIS A 151 1.94 14.19 3.36
C HIS A 151 2.50 15.40 4.13
N ALA A 152 3.76 15.74 3.95
CA ALA A 152 4.39 16.83 4.66
C ALA A 152 5.30 17.67 3.73
N ASP A 153 6.14 18.50 4.32
CA ASP A 153 7.08 19.35 3.61
C ASP A 153 8.35 18.60 3.15
N PRO A 154 9.13 19.17 2.23
CA PRO A 154 10.34 18.54 1.73
C PRO A 154 11.41 18.29 2.81
N ASP A 155 11.44 19.11 3.88
CA ASP A 155 12.45 18.97 4.95
C ASP A 155 12.22 17.69 5.75
N LEU A 156 10.94 17.33 6.01
CA LEU A 156 10.62 16.05 6.62
C LEU A 156 10.93 14.89 5.68
N LEU A 157 10.64 15.05 4.37
CA LEU A 157 10.98 14.01 3.39
C LEU A 157 12.47 13.70 3.40
N GLN A 158 13.30 14.74 3.32
CA GLN A 158 14.76 14.57 3.33
C GLN A 158 15.23 13.86 4.60
N ARG A 159 14.72 14.27 5.77
CA ARG A 159 15.06 13.61 7.05
C ARG A 159 14.68 12.13 7.08
N LEU A 160 13.51 11.78 6.56
CA LEU A 160 13.07 10.38 6.51
C LEU A 160 13.92 9.55 5.54
N LEU A 161 14.29 10.11 4.39
CA LEU A 161 15.16 9.44 3.43
C LEU A 161 16.59 9.27 3.95
N ASP A 162 17.12 10.25 4.68
CA ASP A 162 18.44 10.15 5.30
C ASP A 162 18.46 9.12 6.44
N ALA A 163 17.35 9.00 7.21
CA ALA A 163 17.22 8.05 8.29
C ALA A 163 16.94 6.62 7.80
N HIS A 164 16.26 6.47 6.67
CA HIS A 164 15.82 5.19 6.11
C HIS A 164 16.20 5.07 4.62
N PRO A 165 17.51 5.05 4.29
CA PRO A 165 18.00 5.03 2.91
C PRO A 165 17.67 3.71 2.18
N ASP A 166 17.20 2.71 2.90
CA ASP A 166 16.75 1.40 2.40
C ASP A 166 15.26 1.37 2.02
N ALA A 167 14.52 2.48 2.22
CA ALA A 167 13.18 2.64 1.65
C ALA A 167 13.26 2.66 0.12
N GLU A 168 12.46 1.83 -0.53
CA GLU A 168 12.57 1.59 -1.98
C GLU A 168 11.74 2.57 -2.80
N PHE A 169 10.72 3.17 -2.20
CA PHE A 169 9.87 4.16 -2.86
C PHE A 169 9.13 5.06 -1.87
N VAL A 170 8.70 6.21 -2.36
CA VAL A 170 7.79 7.12 -1.66
C VAL A 170 6.53 7.29 -2.50
N HIS A 171 5.37 7.26 -1.85
CA HIS A 171 4.09 7.59 -2.46
C HIS A 171 3.65 8.98 -1.98
N PRO A 172 3.98 10.06 -2.72
CA PRO A 172 3.55 11.40 -2.35
C PRO A 172 2.05 11.54 -2.58
N CYS A 173 1.33 12.02 -1.58
CA CYS A 173 -0.07 12.35 -1.72
C CYS A 173 -0.19 13.85 -1.99
N THR A 174 -0.06 14.26 -3.23
CA THR A 174 -0.38 15.60 -3.69
C THR A 174 -1.77 15.60 -4.30
N LEU A 175 -2.51 16.70 -4.13
CA LEU A 175 -3.88 16.86 -4.63
C LEU A 175 -4.03 16.73 -6.16
N SER A 176 -2.95 16.65 -6.93
CA SER A 176 -3.01 16.67 -8.38
C SER A 176 -2.41 15.47 -9.12
N CYS A 177 -1.64 14.59 -8.48
CA CYS A 177 -1.14 13.36 -9.13
C CYS A 177 -0.56 12.40 -8.09
N ALA A 178 -1.05 11.18 -8.04
CA ALA A 178 -0.38 10.10 -7.34
C ALA A 178 0.82 9.64 -8.18
N LEU A 179 1.93 10.36 -8.10
CA LEU A 179 3.20 9.94 -8.68
C LEU A 179 3.94 9.12 -7.65
N GLN A 180 4.06 7.83 -7.89
CA GLN A 180 4.91 6.96 -7.10
C GLN A 180 6.36 7.17 -7.53
N LEU A 181 7.18 7.76 -6.64
CA LEU A 181 8.61 7.94 -6.87
C LEU A 181 9.33 6.67 -6.41
N PHE A 182 9.98 5.99 -7.34
CA PHE A 182 10.88 4.88 -7.04
C PHE A 182 12.28 5.43 -6.77
N LEU A 183 12.80 5.13 -5.59
CA LEU A 183 14.14 5.52 -5.18
C LEU A 183 15.12 4.44 -5.66
N HIS A 184 15.67 4.61 -6.86
CA HIS A 184 16.85 3.86 -7.25
C HIS A 184 18.10 4.67 -6.93
N HIS A 185 19.11 4.04 -6.37
CA HIS A 185 20.40 4.65 -6.01
C HIS A 185 21.14 5.36 -7.18
N ASP A 186 20.67 5.17 -8.42
CA ASP A 186 21.27 5.76 -9.62
C ASP A 186 20.42 6.86 -10.30
N ALA A 187 19.28 7.27 -9.73
CA ALA A 187 18.31 8.16 -10.40
C ALA A 187 18.25 9.59 -9.82
N LEU A 188 19.13 9.98 -8.93
CA LEU A 188 19.26 11.37 -8.46
C LEU A 188 20.30 12.14 -9.29
N GLN A 189 20.15 12.11 -10.62
CA GLN A 189 20.72 13.13 -11.51
C GLN A 189 19.54 13.77 -12.27
N LEU A 190 18.98 14.81 -11.69
CA LEU A 190 18.25 15.86 -12.38
C LEU A 190 19.14 17.09 -12.50
#